data_dc33224db47400ae6b8771e63c47ccbb
#
_entry.id   dc33224db47400ae6b8771e63c47ccbb
#
_cell.length_a   1.000
_cell.length_b   1.000
_cell.length_c   1.000
_cell.angle_alpha   90.00
_cell.angle_beta   90.00
_cell.angle_gamma   90.00
#
_symmetry.space_group_name_H-M   'P 1'
#
loop_
_entity.id
_entity.type
_entity.pdbx_description
1 polymer ?
#
loop_
_entity_poly.entity_id
_entity_poly.type
_entity_poly.pdbx_seq_one_letter_code
_entity_poly.pdbx_strand_id
1 'polypeptide(L)'
;MTTLLQINASINNDNSQSSRLANQFVAAFRDRHPDAKIVSRHVAANEPVPHLDGERFGAFIAPPEARSAAQHAVVAYSDSLINELQRADVIVLGLPMYNFGVPSQLKAYFDHIARAGVTFKYSDKGPVGLLTGKKAYVFAARGGLYVGTPLDTQTSYVRDFLRFVGISDVEFVYAEGLNVSPQSKEAGLAKAAAEIARLAA
;
A
#
# COMPACT_ATOMS: atom_id res chain seq x y z
N MET A 1 -5.01 3.60 21.58
CA MET A 1 -5.74 2.60 20.74
C MET A 1 -5.07 2.59 19.39
N THR A 2 -4.47 1.45 19.01
CA THR A 2 -3.73 1.32 17.75
C THR A 2 -4.69 1.21 16.58
N THR A 3 -4.41 1.91 15.49
CA THR A 3 -5.19 1.83 14.25
C THR A 3 -4.34 1.14 13.18
N LEU A 4 -4.86 0.07 12.58
CA LEU A 4 -4.25 -0.61 11.44
C LEU A 4 -5.06 -0.33 10.18
N LEU A 5 -4.39 0.16 9.13
CA LEU A 5 -4.95 0.32 7.79
C LEU A 5 -4.48 -0.82 6.90
N GLN A 6 -5.40 -1.67 6.47
CA GLN A 6 -5.13 -2.71 5.47
C GLN A 6 -5.51 -2.21 4.08
N ILE A 7 -4.56 -2.21 3.16
CA ILE A 7 -4.73 -1.81 1.75
C ILE A 7 -4.56 -3.06 0.88
N ASN A 8 -5.61 -3.45 0.18
CA ASN A 8 -5.59 -4.58 -0.76
C ASN A 8 -5.59 -4.06 -2.19
N ALA A 9 -4.57 -4.45 -2.97
CA ALA A 9 -4.34 -3.93 -4.32
C ALA A 9 -4.63 -4.95 -5.45
N SER A 10 -5.11 -6.14 -5.09
CA SER A 10 -5.38 -7.19 -6.09
C SER A 10 -6.71 -6.99 -6.82
N ILE A 11 -6.70 -7.24 -8.13
CA ILE A 11 -7.93 -7.33 -8.94
C ILE A 11 -8.67 -8.66 -8.74
N ASN A 12 -8.04 -9.66 -8.09
CA ASN A 12 -8.62 -10.99 -7.89
C ASN A 12 -9.45 -11.13 -6.61
N ASN A 13 -9.70 -10.04 -5.89
CA ASN A 13 -10.52 -10.01 -4.66
C ASN A 13 -10.18 -11.18 -3.70
N ASP A 14 -11.17 -12.03 -3.39
CA ASP A 14 -11.04 -13.15 -2.42
C ASP A 14 -10.07 -14.27 -2.88
N ASN A 15 -9.77 -14.35 -4.18
CA ASN A 15 -8.81 -15.31 -4.73
C ASN A 15 -7.36 -14.83 -4.70
N SER A 16 -7.13 -13.63 -4.20
CA SER A 16 -5.81 -13.00 -4.14
C SER A 16 -4.91 -13.62 -3.07
N GLN A 17 -3.73 -14.10 -3.48
CA GLN A 17 -2.73 -14.61 -2.52
C GLN A 17 -2.17 -13.49 -1.63
N SER A 18 -1.89 -12.31 -2.19
CA SER A 18 -1.40 -11.16 -1.41
C SER A 18 -2.41 -10.68 -0.37
N SER A 19 -3.71 -10.66 -0.71
CA SER A 19 -4.76 -10.32 0.25
C SER A 19 -4.91 -11.39 1.33
N ARG A 20 -4.79 -12.69 0.98
CA ARG A 20 -4.82 -13.79 1.96
C ARG A 20 -3.68 -13.68 2.97
N LEU A 21 -2.46 -13.41 2.52
CA LEU A 21 -1.32 -13.20 3.42
C LEU A 21 -1.52 -11.98 4.32
N ALA A 22 -1.99 -10.87 3.77
CA ALA A 22 -2.34 -9.68 4.54
C ALA A 22 -3.42 -9.98 5.59
N ASN A 23 -4.47 -10.73 5.24
CA ASN A 23 -5.53 -11.14 6.15
C ASN A 23 -5.01 -12.04 7.28
N GLN A 24 -4.08 -12.97 6.99
CA GLN A 24 -3.45 -13.82 8.01
C GLN A 24 -2.68 -12.98 9.05
N PHE A 25 -1.90 -12.01 8.57
CA PHE A 25 -1.20 -11.08 9.48
C PHE A 25 -2.18 -10.24 10.30
N VAL A 26 -3.22 -9.67 9.67
CA VAL A 26 -4.22 -8.85 10.38
C VAL A 26 -4.98 -9.67 11.43
N ALA A 27 -5.29 -10.94 11.17
CA ALA A 27 -5.90 -11.84 12.15
C ALA A 27 -4.98 -12.05 13.36
N ALA A 28 -3.72 -12.43 13.12
CA ALA A 28 -2.73 -12.62 14.19
C ALA A 28 -2.44 -11.32 14.96
N PHE A 29 -2.42 -10.18 14.28
CA PHE A 29 -2.28 -8.86 14.91
C PHE A 29 -3.46 -8.53 15.83
N ARG A 30 -4.70 -8.82 15.39
CA ARG A 30 -5.91 -8.61 16.20
C ARG A 30 -5.93 -9.47 17.47
N ASP A 31 -5.48 -10.72 17.39
CA ASP A 31 -5.42 -11.61 18.54
C ASP A 31 -4.53 -11.05 19.67
N ARG A 32 -3.50 -10.29 19.30
CA ARG A 32 -2.57 -9.64 20.25
C ARG A 32 -2.96 -8.22 20.64
N HIS A 33 -3.72 -7.56 19.78
CA HIS A 33 -4.21 -6.21 19.98
C HIS A 33 -5.73 -6.15 19.85
N PRO A 34 -6.49 -6.76 20.80
CA PRO A 34 -7.95 -6.91 20.69
C PRO A 34 -8.68 -5.56 20.59
N ASP A 35 -8.07 -4.50 21.13
CA ASP A 35 -8.62 -3.14 21.06
C ASP A 35 -8.21 -2.38 19.79
N ALA A 36 -7.43 -3.00 18.89
CA ALA A 36 -7.00 -2.31 17.67
C ALA A 36 -8.16 -2.06 16.71
N LYS A 37 -8.22 -0.86 16.19
CA LYS A 37 -9.14 -0.51 15.11
C LYS A 37 -8.57 -0.97 13.78
N ILE A 38 -9.31 -1.83 13.07
CA ILE A 38 -8.93 -2.27 11.72
C ILE A 38 -9.77 -1.52 10.70
N VAL A 39 -9.09 -0.84 9.78
CA VAL A 39 -9.69 -0.19 8.61
C VAL A 39 -9.21 -0.91 7.37
N SER A 40 -10.11 -1.25 6.46
CA SER A 40 -9.77 -1.96 5.21
C SER A 40 -10.13 -1.11 4.01
N ARG A 41 -9.19 -1.03 3.05
CA ARG A 41 -9.36 -0.37 1.76
C ARG A 41 -8.97 -1.30 0.62
N HIS A 42 -9.87 -1.45 -0.35
CA HIS A 42 -9.63 -2.18 -1.58
C HIS A 42 -9.50 -1.17 -2.73
N VAL A 43 -8.27 -0.96 -3.22
CA VAL A 43 -8.01 0.05 -4.26
C VAL A 43 -8.42 -0.39 -5.67
N ALA A 44 -8.65 -1.69 -5.86
CA ALA A 44 -9.01 -2.31 -7.14
C ALA A 44 -10.44 -2.93 -7.14
N ALA A 45 -11.29 -2.60 -6.15
CA ALA A 45 -12.65 -3.12 -6.04
C ALA A 45 -13.63 -2.43 -7.02
N ASN A 46 -14.94 -2.60 -6.80
CA ASN A 46 -16.01 -2.13 -7.70
C ASN A 46 -15.95 -0.62 -8.04
N GLU A 47 -15.39 0.19 -7.13
CA GLU A 47 -15.08 1.59 -7.37
C GLU A 47 -13.57 1.77 -7.25
N PRO A 48 -12.80 1.46 -8.32
CA PRO A 48 -11.35 1.57 -8.28
C PRO A 48 -10.92 3.02 -8.14
N VAL A 49 -9.76 3.23 -7.49
CA VAL A 49 -9.16 4.56 -7.42
C VAL A 49 -8.94 5.08 -8.84
N PRO A 50 -9.49 6.23 -9.20
CA PRO A 50 -9.35 6.78 -10.55
C PRO A 50 -7.89 7.18 -10.82
N HIS A 51 -7.47 7.09 -12.07
CA HIS A 51 -6.16 7.59 -12.46
C HIS A 51 -6.07 9.10 -12.23
N LEU A 52 -4.90 9.56 -11.78
CA LEU A 52 -4.61 10.98 -11.69
C LEU A 52 -4.31 11.51 -13.09
N ASP A 53 -5.20 12.34 -13.59
CA ASP A 53 -5.07 13.07 -14.86
C ASP A 53 -4.75 14.55 -14.61
N GLY A 54 -4.59 15.32 -15.72
CA GLY A 54 -4.25 16.74 -15.63
C GLY A 54 -5.33 17.59 -14.94
N GLU A 55 -6.61 17.24 -15.09
CA GLU A 55 -7.71 17.95 -14.44
C GLU A 55 -7.69 17.73 -12.91
N ARG A 56 -7.52 16.47 -12.47
CA ARG A 56 -7.39 16.12 -11.05
C ARG A 56 -6.14 16.70 -10.43
N PHE A 57 -5.01 16.64 -11.14
CA PHE A 57 -3.79 17.26 -10.66
C PHE A 57 -3.95 18.78 -10.55
N GLY A 58 -4.63 19.42 -11.50
CA GLY A 58 -5.01 20.84 -11.43
C GLY A 58 -5.78 21.21 -10.17
N ALA A 59 -6.66 20.32 -9.69
CA ALA A 59 -7.39 20.52 -8.44
C ALA A 59 -6.48 20.55 -7.20
N PHE A 60 -5.38 19.77 -7.20
CA PHE A 60 -4.43 19.74 -6.08
C PHE A 60 -3.61 21.02 -5.96
N ILE A 61 -3.27 21.66 -7.10
CA ILE A 61 -2.45 22.88 -7.13
C ILE A 61 -3.27 24.18 -7.08
N ALA A 62 -4.57 24.10 -7.38
CA ALA A 62 -5.44 25.28 -7.32
C ALA A 62 -5.59 25.77 -5.89
N PRO A 63 -5.53 27.11 -5.65
CA PRO A 63 -5.85 27.68 -4.35
C PRO A 63 -7.26 27.26 -3.90
N PRO A 64 -7.49 26.97 -2.61
CA PRO A 64 -8.77 26.47 -2.12
C PRO A 64 -9.96 27.36 -2.52
N GLU A 65 -9.80 28.66 -2.44
CA GLU A 65 -10.81 29.66 -2.77
C GLU A 65 -11.14 29.78 -4.26
N ALA A 66 -10.25 29.27 -5.13
CA ALA A 66 -10.43 29.31 -6.58
C ALA A 66 -10.96 27.98 -7.15
N ARG A 67 -11.14 26.94 -6.32
CA ARG A 67 -11.58 25.62 -6.77
C ARG A 67 -13.05 25.62 -7.18
N SER A 68 -13.33 25.00 -8.31
CA SER A 68 -14.70 24.64 -8.70
C SER A 68 -15.25 23.54 -7.77
N ALA A 69 -16.58 23.32 -7.81
CA ALA A 69 -17.21 22.22 -7.06
C ALA A 69 -16.62 20.85 -7.43
N ALA A 70 -16.32 20.60 -8.71
CA ALA A 70 -15.67 19.36 -9.16
C ALA A 70 -14.27 19.21 -8.58
N GLN A 71 -13.48 20.27 -8.55
CA GLN A 71 -12.14 20.26 -7.95
C GLN A 71 -12.17 20.03 -6.44
N HIS A 72 -13.15 20.62 -5.74
CA HIS A 72 -13.37 20.33 -4.31
C HIS A 72 -13.66 18.85 -4.08
N ALA A 73 -14.46 18.21 -4.93
CA ALA A 73 -14.76 16.77 -4.82
C ALA A 73 -13.50 15.91 -5.03
N VAL A 74 -12.65 16.26 -6.01
CA VAL A 74 -11.36 15.58 -6.24
C VAL A 74 -10.44 15.69 -5.03
N VAL A 75 -10.32 16.89 -4.45
CA VAL A 75 -9.49 17.13 -3.26
C VAL A 75 -10.05 16.37 -2.07
N ALA A 76 -11.35 16.43 -1.82
CA ALA A 76 -12.01 15.72 -0.72
C ALA A 76 -11.82 14.20 -0.81
N TYR A 77 -11.86 13.63 -2.03
CA TYR A 77 -11.56 12.23 -2.25
C TYR A 77 -10.12 11.89 -1.84
N SER A 78 -9.13 12.65 -2.32
CA SER A 78 -7.72 12.49 -1.94
C SER A 78 -7.53 12.66 -0.41
N ASP A 79 -8.18 13.66 0.20
CA ASP A 79 -8.13 13.90 1.64
C ASP A 79 -8.68 12.69 2.42
N SER A 80 -9.71 12.01 1.92
CA SER A 80 -10.24 10.80 2.56
C SER A 80 -9.20 9.69 2.63
N LEU A 81 -8.44 9.46 1.53
CA LEU A 81 -7.37 8.47 1.46
C LEU A 81 -6.19 8.83 2.39
N ILE A 82 -5.81 10.11 2.40
CA ILE A 82 -4.72 10.62 3.25
C ILE A 82 -5.10 10.53 4.73
N ASN A 83 -6.32 10.87 5.09
CA ASN A 83 -6.82 10.79 6.46
C ASN A 83 -6.78 9.37 7.04
N GLU A 84 -7.04 8.35 6.22
CA GLU A 84 -6.87 6.94 6.65
C GLU A 84 -5.41 6.65 7.00
N LEU A 85 -4.46 7.07 6.14
CA LEU A 85 -3.03 6.91 6.39
C LEU A 85 -2.55 7.71 7.61
N GLN A 86 -3.03 8.95 7.77
CA GLN A 86 -2.64 9.80 8.90
C GLN A 86 -3.05 9.18 10.25
N ARG A 87 -4.25 8.57 10.30
CA ARG A 87 -4.79 7.93 11.51
C ARG A 87 -4.22 6.55 11.79
N ALA A 88 -3.61 5.91 10.81
CA ALA A 88 -3.03 4.59 10.97
C ALA A 88 -1.66 4.67 11.68
N ASP A 89 -1.44 3.78 12.63
CA ASP A 89 -0.14 3.51 13.24
C ASP A 89 0.59 2.41 12.46
N VAL A 90 -0.19 1.42 11.99
CA VAL A 90 0.29 0.28 11.23
C VAL A 90 -0.38 0.23 9.87
N ILE A 91 0.40 0.01 8.82
CA ILE A 91 -0.07 -0.14 7.45
C ILE A 91 0.24 -1.55 6.98
N VAL A 92 -0.76 -2.23 6.43
CA VAL A 92 -0.66 -3.56 5.84
C VAL A 92 -1.02 -3.45 4.38
N LEU A 93 -0.08 -3.78 3.48
CA LEU A 93 -0.28 -3.72 2.04
C LEU A 93 -0.26 -5.11 1.42
N GLY A 94 -1.40 -5.57 0.89
CA GLY A 94 -1.48 -6.76 0.04
C GLY A 94 -1.09 -6.38 -1.40
N LEU A 95 0.09 -6.85 -1.85
CA LEU A 95 0.76 -6.40 -3.07
C LEU A 95 0.96 -7.56 -4.06
N PRO A 96 0.10 -7.74 -5.07
CA PRO A 96 0.39 -8.64 -6.17
C PRO A 96 1.35 -7.99 -7.17
N MET A 97 2.09 -8.82 -7.93
CA MET A 97 2.86 -8.35 -9.08
C MET A 97 2.10 -8.63 -10.36
N TYR A 98 1.86 -7.61 -11.16
CA TYR A 98 1.28 -7.71 -12.50
C TYR A 98 2.26 -7.11 -13.51
N ASN A 99 2.68 -7.94 -14.48
CA ASN A 99 3.62 -7.52 -15.54
C ASN A 99 4.85 -6.77 -14.98
N PHE A 100 5.49 -7.36 -13.97
CA PHE A 100 6.67 -6.82 -13.26
C PHE A 100 6.44 -5.53 -12.47
N GLY A 101 5.22 -5.02 -12.37
CA GLY A 101 4.89 -3.76 -11.68
C GLY A 101 3.86 -3.92 -10.57
N VAL A 102 3.56 -2.80 -9.92
CA VAL A 102 2.42 -2.67 -9.02
C VAL A 102 1.13 -2.60 -9.84
N PRO A 103 -0.02 -3.04 -9.28
CA PRO A 103 -1.32 -2.81 -9.92
C PRO A 103 -1.53 -1.33 -10.26
N SER A 104 -2.14 -1.05 -11.41
CA SER A 104 -2.37 0.35 -11.85
C SER A 104 -3.23 1.15 -10.87
N GLN A 105 -4.17 0.49 -10.20
CA GLN A 105 -5.01 1.10 -9.16
C GLN A 105 -4.21 1.45 -7.90
N LEU A 106 -3.18 0.65 -7.55
CA LEU A 106 -2.27 1.00 -6.46
C LEU A 106 -1.40 2.21 -6.84
N LYS A 107 -0.94 2.25 -8.10
CA LYS A 107 -0.23 3.44 -8.61
C LYS A 107 -1.14 4.68 -8.55
N ALA A 108 -2.39 4.56 -8.97
CA ALA A 108 -3.37 5.64 -8.87
C ALA A 108 -3.59 6.07 -7.41
N TYR A 109 -3.69 5.12 -6.47
CA TYR A 109 -3.78 5.41 -5.03
C TYR A 109 -2.56 6.20 -4.56
N PHE A 110 -1.34 5.79 -4.94
CA PHE A 110 -0.11 6.50 -4.60
C PHE A 110 -0.10 7.93 -5.15
N ASP A 111 -0.58 8.12 -6.37
CA ASP A 111 -0.66 9.44 -6.98
C ASP A 111 -1.64 10.37 -6.26
N HIS A 112 -2.76 9.83 -5.77
CA HIS A 112 -3.74 10.60 -5.00
C HIS A 112 -3.25 10.98 -3.60
N ILE A 113 -2.38 10.18 -2.98
CA ILE A 113 -1.88 10.47 -1.63
C ILE A 113 -0.57 11.26 -1.63
N ALA A 114 0.16 11.35 -2.75
CA ALA A 114 1.39 12.12 -2.88
C ALA A 114 1.09 13.60 -3.12
N ARG A 115 0.78 14.34 -2.05
CA ARG A 115 0.42 15.76 -2.14
C ARG A 115 1.41 16.64 -1.40
N ALA A 116 1.99 17.60 -2.14
CA ALA A 116 2.90 18.59 -1.57
C ALA A 116 2.20 19.45 -0.52
N GLY A 117 2.86 19.67 0.62
CA GLY A 117 2.32 20.38 1.77
C GLY A 117 1.38 19.54 2.65
N VAL A 118 1.02 18.30 2.25
CA VAL A 118 0.09 17.42 2.97
C VAL A 118 0.77 16.13 3.43
N THR A 119 1.37 15.35 2.52
CA THR A 119 2.05 14.09 2.83
C THR A 119 3.56 14.15 2.62
N PHE A 120 4.04 15.14 1.94
CA PHE A 120 5.45 15.50 1.84
C PHE A 120 5.61 17.00 1.63
N LYS A 121 6.82 17.52 1.84
CA LYS A 121 7.19 18.91 1.51
C LYS A 121 8.60 18.95 0.93
N TYR A 122 8.87 19.97 0.12
CA TYR A 122 10.23 20.25 -0.34
C TYR A 122 11.01 21.02 0.73
N SER A 123 12.30 20.70 0.86
CA SER A 123 13.27 21.42 1.67
C SER A 123 14.55 21.63 0.87
N ASP A 124 15.49 22.45 1.39
CA ASP A 124 16.80 22.68 0.77
C ASP A 124 17.63 21.39 0.63
N LYS A 125 17.29 20.34 1.38
CA LYS A 125 17.95 19.02 1.35
C LYS A 125 17.16 17.97 0.54
N GLY A 126 16.12 18.38 -0.18
CA GLY A 126 15.22 17.49 -0.93
C GLY A 126 13.85 17.29 -0.27
N PRO A 127 13.06 16.33 -0.76
CA PRO A 127 11.73 16.06 -0.22
C PRO A 127 11.80 15.47 1.18
N VAL A 128 10.85 15.89 2.04
CA VAL A 128 10.68 15.39 3.40
C VAL A 128 9.25 14.86 3.53
N GLY A 129 9.10 13.58 3.85
CA GLY A 129 7.81 12.95 4.10
C GLY A 129 7.20 13.38 5.43
N LEU A 130 5.89 13.48 5.48
CA LEU A 130 5.14 13.97 6.64
C LEU A 130 4.33 12.87 7.36
N LEU A 131 4.18 11.67 6.77
CA LEU A 131 3.51 10.53 7.39
C LEU A 131 4.50 9.72 8.26
N THR A 132 5.05 10.33 9.29
CA THR A 132 6.08 9.74 10.15
C THR A 132 5.50 8.89 11.29
N GLY A 133 6.37 8.07 11.94
CA GLY A 133 6.00 7.28 13.13
C GLY A 133 5.11 6.07 12.83
N LYS A 134 5.10 5.60 11.58
CA LYS A 134 4.28 4.48 11.12
C LYS A 134 5.14 3.29 10.73
N LYS A 135 4.61 2.07 10.96
CA LYS A 135 5.18 0.82 10.47
C LYS A 135 4.36 0.27 9.32
N ALA A 136 5.04 -0.17 8.26
CA ALA A 136 4.40 -0.80 7.11
C ALA A 136 4.85 -2.25 6.93
N TYR A 137 3.89 -3.14 6.69
CA TYR A 137 4.09 -4.54 6.31
C TYR A 137 3.55 -4.75 4.91
N VAL A 138 4.39 -5.23 4.00
CA VAL A 138 4.04 -5.44 2.59
C VAL A 138 4.06 -6.93 2.28
N PHE A 139 2.92 -7.49 1.94
CA PHE A 139 2.72 -8.90 1.60
C PHE A 139 2.71 -9.06 0.09
N ALA A 140 3.87 -9.35 -0.47
CA ALA A 140 4.10 -9.43 -1.91
C ALA A 140 3.88 -10.86 -2.42
N ALA A 141 2.93 -11.04 -3.35
CA ALA A 141 2.64 -12.32 -4.01
C ALA A 141 3.05 -12.25 -5.48
N ARG A 142 3.87 -13.22 -5.93
CA ARG A 142 4.50 -13.21 -7.25
C ARG A 142 4.49 -14.59 -7.89
N GLY A 143 4.20 -14.65 -9.19
CA GLY A 143 4.19 -15.89 -9.96
C GLY A 143 5.55 -16.52 -10.13
N GLY A 144 6.59 -15.71 -10.37
CA GLY A 144 7.99 -16.15 -10.51
C GLY A 144 8.82 -15.88 -9.24
N LEU A 145 10.15 -16.02 -9.36
CA LEU A 145 11.16 -15.78 -8.33
C LEU A 145 11.94 -14.52 -8.72
N TYR A 146 11.70 -13.40 -8.08
CA TYR A 146 12.24 -12.10 -8.50
C TYR A 146 13.06 -11.38 -7.43
N VAL A 147 12.87 -11.69 -6.15
CA VAL A 147 13.60 -11.03 -5.05
C VAL A 147 15.12 -11.15 -5.26
N GLY A 148 15.81 -10.01 -5.23
CA GLY A 148 17.27 -9.94 -5.43
C GLY A 148 17.72 -10.03 -6.89
N THR A 149 16.80 -10.03 -7.85
CA THR A 149 17.11 -9.99 -9.29
C THR A 149 16.77 -8.60 -9.88
N PRO A 150 17.31 -8.25 -11.07
CA PRO A 150 16.96 -7.03 -11.77
C PRO A 150 15.47 -6.93 -12.17
N LEU A 151 14.74 -8.04 -12.15
CA LEU A 151 13.31 -8.10 -12.44
C LEU A 151 12.44 -7.76 -11.22
N ASP A 152 13.03 -7.59 -10.04
CA ASP A 152 12.32 -7.05 -8.86
C ASP A 152 12.21 -5.52 -8.93
N THR A 153 11.43 -5.05 -9.84
CA THR A 153 11.13 -3.61 -10.01
C THR A 153 10.13 -3.07 -8.99
N GLN A 154 9.50 -3.95 -8.22
CA GLN A 154 8.39 -3.62 -7.34
C GLN A 154 8.84 -3.27 -5.91
N THR A 155 9.81 -4.00 -5.36
CA THR A 155 10.26 -3.80 -3.96
C THR A 155 10.88 -2.42 -3.76
N SER A 156 11.81 -2.01 -4.62
CA SER A 156 12.45 -0.69 -4.54
C SER A 156 11.42 0.43 -4.73
N TYR A 157 10.57 0.31 -5.75
CA TYR A 157 9.54 1.30 -6.04
C TYR A 157 8.61 1.56 -4.84
N VAL A 158 8.06 0.49 -4.24
CA VAL A 158 7.13 0.63 -3.10
C VAL A 158 7.86 1.17 -1.86
N ARG A 159 9.08 0.69 -1.59
CA ARG A 159 9.90 1.18 -0.47
C ARG A 159 10.22 2.67 -0.62
N ASP A 160 10.64 3.09 -1.80
CA ASP A 160 11.02 4.46 -2.08
C ASP A 160 9.82 5.40 -2.03
N PHE A 161 8.66 4.96 -2.55
CA PHE A 161 7.42 5.72 -2.44
C PHE A 161 6.97 5.89 -0.99
N LEU A 162 6.97 4.82 -0.19
CA LEU A 162 6.59 4.90 1.23
C LEU A 162 7.55 5.82 2.01
N ARG A 163 8.85 5.72 1.74
CA ARG A 163 9.86 6.62 2.33
C ARG A 163 9.63 8.06 1.90
N PHE A 164 9.32 8.30 0.64
CA PHE A 164 9.04 9.63 0.11
C PHE A 164 7.91 10.33 0.87
N VAL A 165 6.86 9.61 1.24
CA VAL A 165 5.75 10.17 2.04
C VAL A 165 6.01 10.12 3.55
N GLY A 166 7.14 9.55 4.03
CA GLY A 166 7.57 9.57 5.44
C GLY A 166 7.48 8.24 6.18
N ILE A 167 7.08 7.16 5.51
CA ILE A 167 6.98 5.81 6.09
C ILE A 167 8.27 5.06 5.78
N SER A 168 9.24 5.08 6.70
CA SER A 168 10.57 4.47 6.49
C SER A 168 10.74 3.09 7.12
N ASP A 169 9.95 2.74 8.14
CA ASP A 169 9.94 1.40 8.74
C ASP A 169 9.04 0.48 7.91
N VAL A 170 9.65 -0.24 6.95
CA VAL A 170 8.93 -1.08 5.98
C VAL A 170 9.51 -2.48 5.95
N GLU A 171 8.69 -3.46 6.29
CA GLU A 171 9.02 -4.89 6.18
C GLU A 171 8.25 -5.56 5.04
N PHE A 172 8.95 -6.41 4.28
CA PHE A 172 8.36 -7.16 3.17
C PHE A 172 8.32 -8.65 3.49
N VAL A 173 7.17 -9.25 3.26
CA VAL A 173 6.95 -10.69 3.26
C VAL A 173 6.67 -11.14 1.84
N TYR A 174 7.45 -12.09 1.33
CA TYR A 174 7.35 -12.53 -0.05
C TYR A 174 6.79 -13.96 -0.14
N ALA A 175 5.75 -14.14 -0.95
CA ALA A 175 5.32 -15.43 -1.48
C ALA A 175 5.65 -15.44 -2.98
N GLU A 176 6.72 -16.10 -3.37
CA GLU A 176 7.20 -16.16 -4.75
C GLU A 176 7.11 -17.58 -5.33
N GLY A 177 7.26 -17.69 -6.66
CA GLY A 177 7.21 -18.97 -7.36
C GLY A 177 5.81 -19.58 -7.43
N LEU A 178 4.77 -18.76 -7.25
CA LEU A 178 3.39 -19.24 -7.12
C LEU A 178 2.82 -19.85 -8.40
N ASN A 179 3.45 -19.58 -9.56
CA ASN A 179 3.05 -20.12 -10.87
C ASN A 179 4.15 -20.98 -11.52
N VAL A 180 5.25 -21.27 -10.79
CA VAL A 180 6.37 -22.09 -11.33
C VAL A 180 6.03 -23.57 -11.29
N SER A 181 5.59 -24.08 -10.14
CA SER A 181 5.14 -25.46 -9.96
C SER A 181 4.27 -25.55 -8.68
N PRO A 182 3.49 -26.63 -8.48
CA PRO A 182 2.77 -26.87 -7.24
C PRO A 182 3.68 -26.87 -6.01
N GLN A 183 4.85 -27.51 -6.09
CA GLN A 183 5.85 -27.58 -5.02
C GLN A 183 6.44 -26.20 -4.70
N SER A 184 6.76 -25.41 -5.73
CA SER A 184 7.26 -24.04 -5.58
C SER A 184 6.20 -23.15 -4.88
N LYS A 185 4.95 -23.28 -5.28
CA LYS A 185 3.84 -22.57 -4.68
C LYS A 185 3.68 -22.89 -3.19
N GLU A 186 3.70 -24.17 -2.85
CA GLU A 186 3.59 -24.64 -1.46
C GLU A 186 4.76 -24.10 -0.63
N ALA A 187 6.00 -24.22 -1.11
CA ALA A 187 7.19 -23.70 -0.44
C ALA A 187 7.14 -22.18 -0.27
N GLY A 188 6.74 -21.42 -1.31
CA GLY A 188 6.59 -19.97 -1.24
C GLY A 188 5.55 -19.50 -0.22
N LEU A 189 4.41 -20.18 -0.17
CA LEU A 189 3.36 -19.88 0.81
C LEU A 189 3.77 -20.28 2.23
N ALA A 190 4.41 -21.43 2.43
CA ALA A 190 4.91 -21.88 3.73
C ALA A 190 5.96 -20.91 4.29
N LYS A 191 6.90 -20.44 3.46
CA LYS A 191 7.89 -19.42 3.84
C LYS A 191 7.22 -18.12 4.28
N ALA A 192 6.25 -17.65 3.52
CA ALA A 192 5.51 -16.43 3.86
C ALA A 192 4.72 -16.59 5.17
N ALA A 193 4.08 -17.74 5.40
CA ALA A 193 3.34 -18.03 6.63
C ALA A 193 4.26 -18.04 7.86
N ALA A 194 5.44 -18.64 7.77
CA ALA A 194 6.44 -18.65 8.85
C ALA A 194 6.91 -17.22 9.19
N GLU A 195 7.12 -16.38 8.18
CA GLU A 195 7.52 -14.99 8.38
C GLU A 195 6.36 -14.16 9.00
N ILE A 196 5.12 -14.39 8.58
CA ILE A 196 3.94 -13.77 9.22
C ILE A 196 3.88 -14.14 10.70
N ALA A 197 4.07 -15.42 11.06
CA ALA A 197 4.08 -15.85 12.44
C ALA A 197 5.18 -15.16 13.26
N ARG A 198 6.38 -14.99 12.69
CA ARG A 198 7.50 -14.27 13.33
C ARG A 198 7.17 -12.79 13.56
N LEU A 199 6.58 -12.11 12.57
CA LEU A 199 6.25 -10.68 12.65
C LEU A 199 5.07 -10.39 13.58
N ALA A 200 4.17 -11.34 13.69
CA ALA A 200 3.05 -11.27 14.62
C ALA A 200 3.43 -11.74 16.04
N ALA A 201 4.62 -12.27 16.27
CA ALA A 201 5.15 -12.65 17.57
C ALA A 201 5.62 -11.46 18.38
#